data_9c1ff9c30d0254aa67cea4b40ebd5326
#
_entry.id   9c1ff9c30d0254aa67cea4b40ebd5326
#
_cell.length_a   1.000
_cell.length_b   1.000
_cell.length_c   1.000
_cell.angle_alpha   90.00
_cell.angle_beta   90.00
_cell.angle_gamma   90.00
#
_symmetry.space_group_name_H-M   'P 1'
#
loop_
_entity.id
_entity.type
_entity.pdbx_description
1 polymer ?
#
loop_
_entity_poly.entity_id
_entity_poly.type
_entity_poly.pdbx_seq_one_letter_code
_entity_poly.pdbx_strand_id
1 'polypeptide(L)'
;MREIKRCVQFIRSDDAVLGLPMRITVSIILGTITLGAILSYILNPCLFPERLVVSVNPMITTISNDQAANATFLVHVNDTNSHPVRGARVIIKGLGGACYGYTDNQGKINLVVQVHLDPGIHEGYLSLSVSSPCHESCEQSDIIKIVKTR
;
A
#
# COMPACT_ATOMS: atom_id res chain seq x y z
N MET A 1 -66.74 5.26 54.08
CA MET A 1 -65.49 6.07 53.93
C MET A 1 -64.30 5.17 53.55
N ARG A 2 -64.45 4.36 52.48
CA ARG A 2 -63.42 3.37 52.08
C ARG A 2 -63.31 3.13 50.55
N GLU A 3 -63.76 4.01 49.71
CA GLU A 3 -63.85 3.77 48.26
C GLU A 3 -63.09 4.80 47.38
N ILE A 4 -62.33 5.71 47.94
CA ILE A 4 -61.68 6.77 47.12
C ILE A 4 -60.18 6.51 46.90
N LYS A 5 -59.63 5.42 47.39
CA LYS A 5 -58.16 5.15 47.26
C LYS A 5 -57.76 4.26 46.07
N ARG A 6 -58.69 3.80 45.22
CA ARG A 6 -58.36 2.91 44.10
C ARG A 6 -58.23 3.59 42.73
N CYS A 7 -58.57 4.88 42.63
CA CYS A 7 -58.57 5.57 41.32
C CYS A 7 -57.29 6.35 40.99
N VAL A 8 -56.30 6.42 41.91
CA VAL A 8 -55.08 7.22 41.69
C VAL A 8 -53.90 6.39 41.22
N GLN A 9 -54.03 5.05 41.11
CA GLN A 9 -52.91 4.17 40.79
C GLN A 9 -52.85 3.78 39.31
N PHE A 10 -53.73 4.29 38.45
CA PHE A 10 -53.80 3.93 37.03
C PHE A 10 -53.11 4.93 36.07
N ILE A 11 -52.55 6.04 36.59
CA ILE A 11 -51.95 7.09 35.76
C ILE A 11 -50.40 6.96 35.67
N ARG A 12 -49.80 5.88 36.20
CA ARG A 12 -48.35 5.75 36.27
C ARG A 12 -47.75 4.73 35.28
N SER A 13 -48.52 4.22 34.33
CA SER A 13 -48.07 3.23 33.36
C SER A 13 -47.74 3.81 31.97
N ASP A 14 -48.05 5.09 31.70
CA ASP A 14 -47.78 5.69 30.40
C ASP A 14 -46.32 6.04 30.17
N ASP A 15 -45.57 6.34 31.23
CA ASP A 15 -44.13 6.62 31.11
C ASP A 15 -43.33 5.40 30.73
N ALA A 16 -43.76 4.20 31.06
CA ALA A 16 -43.09 2.96 30.74
C ALA A 16 -43.28 2.54 29.27
N VAL A 17 -44.43 2.89 28.66
CA VAL A 17 -44.73 2.56 27.28
C VAL A 17 -44.05 3.50 26.30
N LEU A 18 -43.86 4.76 26.65
CA LEU A 18 -43.11 5.74 25.85
C LEU A 18 -41.62 5.55 25.91
N GLY A 19 -41.06 4.99 27.02
CA GLY A 19 -39.64 4.73 27.17
C GLY A 19 -39.13 3.54 26.35
N LEU A 20 -39.96 2.56 26.03
CA LEU A 20 -39.59 1.37 25.24
C LEU A 20 -39.28 1.71 23.77
N PRO A 21 -40.12 2.43 23.02
CA PRO A 21 -39.81 2.78 21.62
C PRO A 21 -38.59 3.70 21.52
N MET A 22 -38.36 4.62 22.45
CA MET A 22 -37.17 5.46 22.48
C MET A 22 -35.91 4.65 22.67
N ARG A 23 -35.89 3.67 23.56
CA ARG A 23 -34.72 2.80 23.79
C ARG A 23 -34.41 1.93 22.56
N ILE A 24 -35.44 1.38 21.92
CA ILE A 24 -35.28 0.58 20.70
C ILE A 24 -34.74 1.45 19.56
N THR A 25 -35.26 2.66 19.39
CA THR A 25 -34.84 3.61 18.34
C THR A 25 -33.35 3.98 18.54
N VAL A 26 -32.94 4.32 19.75
CA VAL A 26 -31.55 4.64 20.06
C VAL A 26 -30.64 3.44 19.80
N SER A 27 -31.06 2.22 20.18
CA SER A 27 -30.28 1.01 19.93
C SER A 27 -30.12 0.71 18.45
N ILE A 28 -31.16 0.93 17.64
CA ILE A 28 -31.09 0.76 16.17
C ILE A 28 -30.13 1.78 15.57
N ILE A 29 -30.21 3.05 15.98
CA ILE A 29 -29.32 4.11 15.48
C ILE A 29 -27.87 3.78 15.82
N LEU A 30 -27.57 3.44 17.07
CA LEU A 30 -26.22 3.05 17.47
C LEU A 30 -25.74 1.81 16.72
N GLY A 31 -26.60 0.80 16.55
CA GLY A 31 -26.28 -0.42 15.82
C GLY A 31 -25.97 -0.15 14.33
N THR A 32 -26.71 0.71 13.69
CA THR A 32 -26.45 1.07 12.27
C THR A 32 -25.18 1.89 12.10
N ILE A 33 -24.88 2.80 13.02
CA ILE A 33 -23.62 3.57 13.00
C ILE A 33 -22.41 2.65 13.19
N THR A 34 -22.45 1.75 14.18
CA THR A 34 -21.35 0.80 14.43
C THR A 34 -21.17 -0.17 13.27
N LEU A 35 -22.25 -0.70 12.71
CA LEU A 35 -22.20 -1.57 11.54
C LEU A 35 -21.59 -0.84 10.33
N GLY A 36 -22.00 0.40 10.09
CA GLY A 36 -21.45 1.23 9.02
C GLY A 36 -19.97 1.51 9.18
N ALA A 37 -19.52 1.77 10.40
CA ALA A 37 -18.10 1.96 10.70
C ALA A 37 -17.26 0.67 10.45
N ILE A 38 -17.77 -0.48 10.87
CA ILE A 38 -17.11 -1.78 10.65
C ILE A 38 -17.03 -2.10 9.16
N LEU A 39 -18.13 -1.91 8.42
CA LEU A 39 -18.15 -2.13 6.97
C LEU A 39 -17.18 -1.19 6.24
N SER A 40 -17.14 0.08 6.61
CA SER A 40 -16.20 1.04 6.04
C SER A 40 -14.74 0.65 6.30
N TYR A 41 -14.46 0.08 7.46
CA TYR A 41 -13.13 -0.42 7.79
C TYR A 41 -12.76 -1.66 6.98
N ILE A 42 -13.65 -2.66 6.86
CA ILE A 42 -13.40 -3.90 6.13
C ILE A 42 -13.29 -3.67 4.61
N LEU A 43 -14.09 -2.73 4.08
CA LEU A 43 -14.06 -2.40 2.64
C LEU A 43 -12.89 -1.50 2.24
N ASN A 44 -12.03 -1.10 3.18
CA ASN A 44 -10.84 -0.33 2.87
C ASN A 44 -9.80 -1.22 2.17
N PRO A 45 -9.46 -0.95 0.89
CA PRO A 45 -8.52 -1.79 0.13
C PRO A 45 -7.11 -1.82 0.71
N CYS A 46 -6.75 -0.82 1.54
CA CYS A 46 -5.44 -0.76 2.18
C CYS A 46 -5.33 -1.60 3.47
N LEU A 47 -6.41 -2.26 3.90
CA LEU A 47 -6.38 -3.09 5.10
C LEU A 47 -5.58 -4.38 4.89
N PHE A 48 -5.63 -4.91 3.66
CA PHE A 48 -4.90 -6.11 3.26
C PHE A 48 -3.98 -5.74 2.09
N PRO A 49 -2.76 -5.24 2.39
CA PRO A 49 -1.84 -4.83 1.34
C PRO A 49 -1.44 -6.02 0.47
N GLU A 50 -1.61 -5.90 -0.83
CA GLU A 50 -1.17 -6.90 -1.81
C GLU A 50 0.35 -6.78 -2.03
N ARG A 51 0.97 -7.91 -2.37
CA ARG A 51 2.39 -7.94 -2.70
C ARG A 51 2.64 -7.41 -4.10
N LEU A 52 3.77 -6.72 -4.26
CA LEU A 52 4.25 -6.26 -5.55
C LEU A 52 5.13 -7.33 -6.20
N VAL A 53 4.92 -7.56 -7.48
CA VAL A 53 5.78 -8.37 -8.33
C VAL A 53 6.55 -7.43 -9.25
N VAL A 54 7.87 -7.41 -9.12
CA VAL A 54 8.73 -6.48 -9.84
C VAL A 54 9.65 -7.24 -10.77
N SER A 55 9.72 -6.80 -12.01
CA SER A 55 10.68 -7.29 -13.01
C SER A 55 11.54 -6.15 -13.55
N VAL A 56 12.82 -6.43 -13.76
CA VAL A 56 13.80 -5.46 -14.28
C VAL A 56 14.45 -6.02 -15.53
N ASN A 57 14.60 -5.19 -16.54
CA ASN A 57 15.26 -5.55 -17.78
C ASN A 57 16.20 -4.39 -18.22
N PRO A 58 17.49 -4.67 -18.48
CA PRO A 58 18.23 -5.92 -18.27
C PRO A 58 18.58 -6.16 -16.78
N MET A 59 18.74 -7.42 -16.38
CA MET A 59 19.27 -7.78 -15.05
C MET A 59 20.80 -7.76 -15.01
N ILE A 60 21.46 -7.87 -16.16
CA ILE A 60 22.91 -7.80 -16.30
C ILE A 60 23.25 -6.75 -17.35
N THR A 61 24.08 -5.80 -17.00
CA THR A 61 24.54 -4.74 -17.91
C THR A 61 26.05 -4.68 -17.89
N THR A 62 26.65 -4.50 -19.05
CA THR A 62 28.10 -4.33 -19.20
C THR A 62 28.45 -2.86 -19.40
N ILE A 63 29.52 -2.42 -18.75
CA ILE A 63 30.09 -1.08 -18.93
C ILE A 63 31.54 -1.22 -19.41
N SER A 64 31.91 -0.36 -20.38
CA SER A 64 33.22 -0.43 -21.05
C SER A 64 34.24 0.61 -20.55
N ASN A 65 33.85 1.48 -19.60
CA ASN A 65 34.72 2.57 -19.14
C ASN A 65 35.08 2.47 -17.66
N ASP A 66 36.27 2.95 -17.33
CA ASP A 66 36.74 3.13 -15.95
C ASP A 66 36.12 4.34 -15.24
N GLN A 67 35.28 5.08 -15.93
CA GLN A 67 34.56 6.26 -15.44
C GLN A 67 33.08 5.94 -15.25
N ALA A 68 32.37 6.86 -14.60
CA ALA A 68 30.95 6.75 -14.42
C ALA A 68 30.20 6.50 -15.74
N ALA A 69 29.42 5.43 -15.77
CA ALA A 69 28.62 5.05 -16.93
C ALA A 69 27.12 5.16 -16.60
N ASN A 70 26.33 5.58 -17.59
CA ASN A 70 24.88 5.61 -17.47
C ASN A 70 24.31 4.25 -17.87
N ALA A 71 23.63 3.59 -16.96
CA ALA A 71 22.90 2.35 -17.20
C ALA A 71 21.40 2.63 -17.19
N THR A 72 20.69 2.13 -18.21
CA THR A 72 19.24 2.31 -18.35
C THR A 72 18.54 1.00 -18.03
N PHE A 73 17.52 1.08 -17.18
CA PHE A 73 16.72 -0.06 -16.74
C PHE A 73 15.25 0.20 -16.94
N LEU A 74 14.57 -0.77 -17.57
CA LEU A 74 13.12 -0.81 -17.64
C LEU A 74 12.62 -1.65 -16.46
N VAL A 75 11.86 -1.01 -15.59
CA VAL A 75 11.23 -1.69 -14.44
C VAL A 75 9.73 -1.81 -14.72
N HIS A 76 9.19 -2.99 -14.48
CA HIS A 76 7.77 -3.28 -14.60
C HIS A 76 7.24 -3.78 -13.27
N VAL A 77 6.20 -3.13 -12.76
CA VAL A 77 5.59 -3.38 -11.44
C VAL A 77 4.15 -3.83 -11.63
N ASN A 78 3.86 -5.04 -11.17
CA ASN A 78 2.51 -5.62 -11.16
C ASN A 78 2.11 -6.00 -9.72
N ASP A 79 0.82 -6.22 -9.52
CA ASP A 79 0.31 -6.91 -8.35
C ASP A 79 0.42 -8.44 -8.51
N THR A 80 -0.01 -9.19 -7.50
CA THR A 80 -0.06 -10.67 -7.54
C THR A 80 -1.02 -11.22 -8.58
N ASN A 81 -1.98 -10.42 -9.04
CA ASN A 81 -2.98 -10.76 -10.05
C ASN A 81 -2.52 -10.37 -11.48
N SER A 82 -1.25 -9.94 -11.63
CA SER A 82 -0.68 -9.45 -12.89
C SER A 82 -1.29 -8.14 -13.41
N HIS A 83 -2.00 -7.37 -12.58
CA HIS A 83 -2.43 -6.04 -12.96
C HIS A 83 -1.30 -5.03 -12.80
N PRO A 84 -1.12 -4.10 -13.74
CA PRO A 84 -0.09 -3.09 -13.65
C PRO A 84 -0.37 -2.09 -12.54
N VAL A 85 0.62 -1.82 -11.69
CA VAL A 85 0.50 -0.87 -10.59
C VAL A 85 1.01 0.50 -11.05
N ARG A 86 0.08 1.43 -11.20
CA ARG A 86 0.37 2.83 -11.56
C ARG A 86 0.83 3.62 -10.35
N GLY A 87 1.79 4.53 -10.56
CA GLY A 87 2.25 5.47 -9.54
C GLY A 87 3.06 4.81 -8.42
N ALA A 88 3.52 3.58 -8.61
CA ALA A 88 4.45 2.95 -7.71
C ALA A 88 5.80 3.68 -7.76
N ARG A 89 6.33 4.02 -6.60
CA ARG A 89 7.65 4.64 -6.47
C ARG A 89 8.71 3.57 -6.58
N VAL A 90 9.57 3.69 -7.57
CA VAL A 90 10.70 2.80 -7.82
C VAL A 90 11.98 3.53 -7.51
N ILE A 91 12.87 2.90 -6.73
CA ILE A 91 14.19 3.43 -6.38
C ILE A 91 15.22 2.37 -6.73
N ILE A 92 16.23 2.74 -7.51
CA ILE A 92 17.43 1.93 -7.77
C ILE A 92 18.60 2.64 -7.13
N LYS A 93 19.39 1.92 -6.32
CA LYS A 93 20.56 2.45 -5.61
C LYS A 93 21.72 1.46 -5.62
N GLY A 94 22.93 1.98 -5.66
CA GLY A 94 24.19 1.21 -5.57
C GLY A 94 25.28 1.79 -6.44
N LEU A 95 26.50 1.33 -6.24
CA LEU A 95 27.69 1.72 -7.02
C LEU A 95 27.89 3.25 -7.14
N GLY A 96 27.63 3.96 -6.06
CA GLY A 96 27.74 5.43 -6.00
C GLY A 96 26.61 6.20 -6.65
N GLY A 97 25.61 5.52 -7.25
CA GLY A 97 24.46 6.14 -7.89
C GLY A 97 23.13 5.78 -7.23
N ALA A 98 22.15 6.67 -7.42
CA ALA A 98 20.76 6.43 -7.06
C ALA A 98 19.84 7.17 -8.02
N CYS A 99 18.75 6.53 -8.39
CA CYS A 99 17.66 7.19 -9.12
C CYS A 99 16.31 6.73 -8.61
N TYR A 100 15.30 7.53 -8.85
CA TYR A 100 13.92 7.18 -8.50
C TYR A 100 12.94 7.72 -9.55
N GLY A 101 11.76 7.15 -9.55
CA GLY A 101 10.66 7.63 -10.37
C GLY A 101 9.38 6.89 -10.05
N TYR A 102 8.33 7.15 -10.85
CA TYR A 102 7.00 6.59 -10.66
C TYR A 102 6.56 5.85 -11.91
N THR A 103 5.92 4.70 -11.72
CA THR A 103 5.39 3.89 -12.82
C THR A 103 4.24 4.60 -13.55
N ASP A 104 4.15 4.37 -14.85
CA ASP A 104 3.07 4.85 -15.72
C ASP A 104 1.78 4.03 -15.57
N ASN A 105 0.80 4.26 -16.46
CA ASN A 105 -0.47 3.54 -16.49
C ASN A 105 -0.33 2.04 -16.81
N GLN A 106 0.82 1.63 -17.35
CA GLN A 106 1.14 0.24 -17.68
C GLN A 106 2.05 -0.40 -16.62
N GLY A 107 2.26 0.26 -15.48
CA GLY A 107 3.16 -0.21 -14.43
C GLY A 107 4.64 -0.17 -14.82
N LYS A 108 5.02 0.60 -15.86
CA LYS A 108 6.39 0.64 -16.39
C LYS A 108 7.09 1.96 -16.08
N ILE A 109 8.40 1.88 -15.92
CA ILE A 109 9.26 3.06 -15.80
C ILE A 109 10.64 2.77 -16.39
N ASN A 110 11.21 3.75 -17.10
CA ASN A 110 12.60 3.76 -17.50
C ASN A 110 13.42 4.61 -16.54
N LEU A 111 14.43 4.01 -15.93
CA LEU A 111 15.33 4.68 -15.01
C LEU A 111 16.75 4.65 -15.54
N VAL A 112 17.43 5.79 -15.48
CA VAL A 112 18.84 5.94 -15.83
C VAL A 112 19.62 6.14 -14.53
N VAL A 113 20.53 5.22 -14.24
CA VAL A 113 21.41 5.26 -13.07
C VAL A 113 22.83 5.50 -13.51
N GLN A 114 23.46 6.49 -12.93
CA GLN A 114 24.91 6.66 -13.07
C GLN A 114 25.62 5.70 -12.12
N VAL A 115 26.40 4.78 -12.65
CA VAL A 115 27.13 3.77 -11.88
C VAL A 115 28.62 4.01 -11.98
N HIS A 116 29.33 3.82 -10.89
CA HIS A 116 30.77 3.92 -10.82
C HIS A 116 31.34 2.65 -10.17
N LEU A 117 32.26 2.00 -10.86
CA LEU A 117 33.02 0.88 -10.30
C LEU A 117 34.42 1.36 -9.94
N ASP A 118 34.84 1.06 -8.72
CA ASP A 118 36.19 1.40 -8.24
C ASP A 118 37.27 0.70 -9.07
N PRO A 119 38.45 1.29 -9.20
CA PRO A 119 39.58 0.66 -9.91
C PRO A 119 39.90 -0.73 -9.34
N GLY A 120 39.99 -1.72 -10.21
CA GLY A 120 40.24 -3.10 -9.84
C GLY A 120 39.00 -3.94 -9.51
N ILE A 121 37.83 -3.33 -9.43
CA ILE A 121 36.54 -4.04 -9.29
C ILE A 121 35.98 -4.29 -10.68
N HIS A 122 35.61 -5.54 -10.98
CA HIS A 122 35.08 -5.94 -12.28
C HIS A 122 33.61 -6.19 -12.29
N GLU A 123 32.97 -6.27 -11.13
CA GLU A 123 31.54 -6.46 -11.01
C GLU A 123 30.98 -5.75 -9.78
N GLY A 124 29.70 -5.37 -9.87
CA GLY A 124 28.99 -4.73 -8.77
C GLY A 124 27.48 -4.96 -8.87
N TYR A 125 26.77 -4.61 -7.84
CA TYR A 125 25.34 -4.87 -7.74
C TYR A 125 24.57 -3.62 -7.39
N LEU A 126 23.34 -3.55 -7.92
CA LEU A 126 22.37 -2.51 -7.57
C LEU A 126 21.19 -3.15 -6.87
N SER A 127 20.67 -2.44 -5.89
CA SER A 127 19.46 -2.79 -5.14
C SER A 127 18.28 -2.01 -5.65
N LEU A 128 17.11 -2.66 -5.65
CA LEU A 128 15.83 -2.12 -6.09
C LEU A 128 14.87 -2.07 -4.91
N SER A 129 14.20 -0.94 -4.73
CA SER A 129 13.12 -0.78 -3.76
C SER A 129 11.89 -0.20 -4.45
N VAL A 130 10.75 -0.84 -4.24
CA VAL A 130 9.47 -0.43 -4.82
C VAL A 130 8.43 -0.28 -3.71
N SER A 131 7.72 0.84 -3.72
CA SER A 131 6.65 1.12 -2.77
C SER A 131 5.43 1.72 -3.48
N SER A 132 4.24 1.30 -3.09
CA SER A 132 2.98 1.83 -3.59
C SER A 132 1.97 1.94 -2.45
N PRO A 133 1.05 2.92 -2.47
CA PRO A 133 -0.04 2.97 -1.51
C PRO A 133 -0.84 1.67 -1.54
N CYS A 134 -1.23 1.17 -0.37
CA CYS A 134 -2.02 -0.05 -0.20
C CYS A 134 -1.37 -1.36 -0.69
N HIS A 135 -0.06 -1.35 -0.95
CA HIS A 135 0.73 -2.53 -1.30
C HIS A 135 1.89 -2.70 -0.32
N GLU A 136 2.30 -3.95 -0.15
CA GLU A 136 3.51 -4.26 0.63
C GLU A 136 4.74 -3.78 -0.15
N SER A 137 5.64 -3.04 0.50
CA SER A 137 6.88 -2.59 -0.12
C SER A 137 7.77 -3.78 -0.47
N CYS A 138 8.31 -3.78 -1.69
CA CYS A 138 9.24 -4.79 -2.17
C CYS A 138 10.65 -4.22 -2.18
N GLU A 139 11.56 -4.82 -1.43
CA GLU A 139 12.99 -4.50 -1.47
C GLU A 139 13.78 -5.73 -1.90
N GLN A 140 14.56 -5.58 -2.96
CA GLN A 140 15.39 -6.62 -3.54
C GLN A 140 16.84 -6.12 -3.59
N SER A 141 17.69 -6.72 -2.77
CA SER A 141 19.12 -6.42 -2.77
C SER A 141 19.81 -7.22 -3.88
N ASP A 142 20.81 -6.58 -4.51
CA ASP A 142 21.73 -7.23 -5.46
C ASP A 142 21.07 -7.91 -6.66
N ILE A 143 19.92 -7.36 -7.13
CA ILE A 143 19.17 -7.95 -8.25
C ILE A 143 19.76 -7.61 -9.62
N ILE A 144 20.43 -6.45 -9.75
CA ILE A 144 21.00 -6.00 -11.01
C ILE A 144 22.52 -6.11 -10.93
N LYS A 145 23.10 -6.90 -11.82
CA LYS A 145 24.55 -7.07 -11.91
C LYS A 145 25.15 -6.15 -12.98
N ILE A 146 26.15 -5.38 -12.59
CA ILE A 146 26.96 -4.57 -13.48
C ILE A 146 28.32 -5.25 -13.66
N VAL A 147 28.73 -5.45 -14.90
CA VAL A 147 30.00 -6.11 -15.22
C VAL A 147 30.83 -5.17 -16.08
N LYS A 148 32.10 -5.01 -15.72
CA LYS A 148 33.06 -4.26 -16.53
C LYS A 148 33.62 -5.14 -17.63
N THR A 149 33.46 -4.72 -18.88
CA THR A 149 34.11 -5.35 -20.04
C THR A 149 35.52 -4.83 -20.15
N ARG A 150 36.45 -5.72 -20.44
CA ARG A 150 37.86 -5.41 -20.67
C ARG A 150 38.07 -4.66 -21.97
#